data_e11135afc62947564bb7cd41021ccc05
#
_entry.id   e11135afc62947564bb7cd41021ccc05
#
_cell.length_a   1.000
_cell.length_b   1.000
_cell.length_c   1.000
_cell.angle_alpha   90.00
_cell.angle_beta   90.00
_cell.angle_gamma   90.00
#
_symmetry.space_group_name_H-M   'P 1'
#
loop_
_entity.id
_entity.type
_entity.pdbx_description
1 polymer ?
#
loop_
_entity_poly.entity_id
_entity_poly.type
_entity_poly.pdbx_seq_one_letter_code
_entity_poly.pdbx_strand_id
1 'polypeptide(L)'
;DKAEKFQVNASGQCSTSTTELAIINSLGIRAYNVSTEANLLTMAIEKMEGFSNLLSRKISNIDPFIVAEESVSKCVNSRNPVELKPGTYTIILEPHGVAQLIEFLCLQNFNAKDYLDESSCITGKLGHKITGENISIYNDPFELDGLPAPFDMEGLPKKKVTLIKNGIANDLTHNSYTANIMKTVSNGNQIGPTYKVPYPLNLTMEAGSNSLEKMIASIENGIYITRLNYVNVVDPINTIHTGLTRGGTFMIENGKITKPVYNLRFTESFLKALNEVSMISNYQRLGGEFYAPVLCPALKINSFKFTGSAKSDT
;
A
#
# COMPACT_ATOMS: atom_id res chain seq x y z
N ASP A 1 21.51 15.78 12.81
CA ASP A 1 21.19 16.52 14.04
C ASP A 1 20.23 15.74 14.95
N LYS A 2 19.01 15.31 14.47
CA LYS A 2 18.06 14.62 15.33
C LYS A 2 18.53 13.22 15.72
N ALA A 3 19.06 12.44 14.79
CA ALA A 3 19.63 11.13 15.05
C ALA A 3 20.81 11.20 16.03
N GLU A 4 21.70 12.17 15.87
CA GLU A 4 22.81 12.44 16.79
C GLU A 4 22.31 12.76 18.20
N LYS A 5 21.32 13.64 18.32
CA LYS A 5 20.72 14.00 19.61
C LYS A 5 20.21 12.78 20.38
N PHE A 6 19.64 11.80 19.69
CA PHE A 6 19.08 10.59 20.30
C PHE A 6 20.01 9.38 20.25
N GLN A 7 21.24 9.56 19.72
CA GLN A 7 22.29 8.52 19.59
C GLN A 7 21.81 7.30 18.80
N VAL A 8 21.10 7.52 17.69
CA VAL A 8 20.69 6.47 16.76
C VAL A 8 21.37 6.68 15.40
N ASN A 9 21.63 5.60 14.67
CA ASN A 9 22.11 5.68 13.30
C ASN A 9 20.95 6.06 12.37
N ALA A 10 21.25 6.87 11.35
CA ALA A 10 20.27 7.21 10.31
C ALA A 10 20.81 6.78 8.95
N SER A 11 19.94 6.16 8.17
CA SER A 11 20.18 5.80 6.77
C SER A 11 18.94 6.16 5.97
N GLY A 12 19.13 6.51 4.70
CA GLY A 12 17.98 6.87 3.88
C GLY A 12 18.37 7.26 2.47
N GLN A 13 17.35 7.66 1.72
CA GLN A 13 17.49 8.11 0.35
C GLN A 13 16.66 9.38 0.14
N CYS A 14 17.29 10.36 -0.50
CA CYS A 14 16.59 11.53 -1.04
C CYS A 14 16.79 11.53 -2.55
N SER A 15 15.73 11.52 -3.31
CA SER A 15 15.81 11.54 -4.77
C SER A 15 14.74 12.45 -5.37
N THR A 16 15.12 13.07 -6.50
CA THR A 16 14.18 13.75 -7.38
C THR A 16 14.43 13.26 -8.80
N SER A 17 13.36 13.05 -9.54
CA SER A 17 13.46 12.64 -10.94
C SER A 17 12.52 13.43 -11.82
N THR A 18 12.91 13.57 -13.08
CA THR A 18 12.04 13.97 -14.17
C THR A 18 12.12 12.89 -15.22
N THR A 19 10.97 12.31 -15.56
CA THR A 19 10.85 11.26 -16.56
C THR A 19 10.13 11.79 -17.79
N GLU A 20 10.75 11.67 -18.95
CA GLU A 20 10.13 11.95 -20.24
C GLU A 20 9.82 10.61 -20.92
N LEU A 21 8.57 10.41 -21.31
CA LEU A 21 8.11 9.22 -22.00
C LEU A 21 7.47 9.60 -23.33
N ALA A 22 8.00 9.04 -24.41
CA ALA A 22 7.42 9.18 -25.75
C ALA A 22 7.12 7.80 -26.34
N ILE A 23 5.94 7.62 -26.91
CA ILE A 23 5.52 6.40 -27.59
C ILE A 23 5.07 6.76 -29.00
N ILE A 24 5.64 6.06 -29.98
CA ILE A 24 5.26 6.16 -31.40
C ILE A 24 5.14 4.74 -31.94
N ASN A 25 4.08 4.48 -32.72
CA ASN A 25 3.90 3.17 -33.33
C ASN A 25 3.42 3.28 -34.80
N SER A 26 3.41 2.15 -35.51
CA SER A 26 2.98 2.06 -36.91
C SER A 26 1.49 2.33 -37.15
N LEU A 27 0.67 2.33 -36.08
CA LEU A 27 -0.76 2.65 -36.14
C LEU A 27 -1.03 4.16 -36.05
N GLY A 28 0.03 4.99 -36.02
CA GLY A 28 -0.06 6.44 -35.98
C GLY A 28 -0.22 7.04 -34.58
N ILE A 29 -0.12 6.24 -33.51
CA ILE A 29 -0.13 6.75 -32.14
C ILE A 29 1.15 7.55 -31.92
N ARG A 30 0.99 8.76 -31.35
CA ARG A 30 2.07 9.62 -30.89
C ARG A 30 1.66 10.15 -29.52
N ALA A 31 2.29 9.67 -28.46
CA ALA A 31 2.03 10.07 -27.08
C ALA A 31 3.32 10.58 -26.45
N TYR A 32 3.22 11.66 -25.68
CA TYR A 32 4.35 12.24 -24.95
C TYR A 32 3.88 12.77 -23.61
N ASN A 33 4.66 12.48 -22.57
CA ASN A 33 4.41 12.98 -21.21
C ASN A 33 5.72 13.28 -20.50
N VAL A 34 5.67 14.29 -19.63
CA VAL A 34 6.74 14.59 -18.67
C VAL A 34 6.14 14.45 -17.26
N SER A 35 6.78 13.68 -16.42
CA SER A 35 6.40 13.51 -15.01
C SER A 35 7.58 13.80 -14.09
N THR A 36 7.26 14.25 -12.89
CA THR A 36 8.23 14.51 -11.84
C THR A 36 7.89 13.68 -10.59
N GLU A 37 8.93 13.29 -9.87
CA GLU A 37 8.81 12.58 -8.60
C GLU A 37 9.86 13.08 -7.63
N ALA A 38 9.51 13.19 -6.36
CA ALA A 38 10.41 13.46 -5.24
C ALA A 38 10.15 12.45 -4.13
N ASN A 39 11.19 11.85 -3.62
CA ASN A 39 11.12 10.84 -2.57
C ASN A 39 12.14 11.15 -1.48
N LEU A 40 11.70 11.10 -0.22
CA LEU A 40 12.54 11.13 0.96
C LEU A 40 12.15 9.99 1.88
N LEU A 41 13.03 9.01 1.98
CA LEU A 41 12.91 7.86 2.86
C LEU A 41 13.99 7.91 3.92
N THR A 42 13.67 7.66 5.17
CA THR A 42 14.63 7.58 6.27
C THR A 42 14.30 6.42 7.20
N MET A 43 15.34 5.71 7.58
CA MET A 43 15.35 4.74 8.66
C MET A 43 16.29 5.21 9.76
N ALA A 44 15.79 5.32 10.97
CA ALA A 44 16.61 5.44 12.17
C ALA A 44 16.81 4.03 12.73
N ILE A 45 18.05 3.69 13.07
CA ILE A 45 18.43 2.30 13.35
C ILE A 45 19.23 2.25 14.66
N GLU A 46 18.77 1.38 15.55
CA GLU A 46 19.46 0.93 16.76
C GLU A 46 19.32 -0.61 16.83
N LYS A 47 18.87 -1.18 17.94
CA LYS A 47 18.43 -2.60 18.00
C LYS A 47 17.13 -2.83 17.22
N MET A 48 16.27 -1.84 17.24
CA MET A 48 15.05 -1.78 16.44
C MET A 48 15.14 -0.59 15.51
N GLU A 49 14.30 -0.56 14.51
CA GLU A 49 14.28 0.54 13.53
C GLU A 49 12.99 1.36 13.60
N GLY A 50 13.12 2.62 13.22
CA GLY A 50 12.00 3.50 12.94
C GLY A 50 12.03 3.92 11.47
N PHE A 51 10.89 3.95 10.82
CA PHE A 51 10.75 4.23 9.39
C PHE A 51 9.82 5.41 9.13
N SER A 52 10.18 6.23 8.17
CA SER A 52 9.30 7.21 7.56
C SER A 52 9.66 7.44 6.10
N ASN A 53 8.65 7.72 5.29
CA ASN A 53 8.80 8.05 3.87
C ASN A 53 7.76 9.08 3.45
N LEU A 54 8.17 10.05 2.66
CA LEU A 54 7.32 10.95 1.89
C LEU A 54 7.65 10.82 0.42
N LEU A 55 6.63 10.53 -0.38
CA LEU A 55 6.70 10.43 -1.83
C LEU A 55 5.66 11.38 -2.43
N SER A 56 6.04 12.16 -3.43
CA SER A 56 5.13 13.09 -4.11
C SER A 56 5.66 13.42 -5.52
N ARG A 57 4.77 13.86 -6.38
CA ARG A 57 5.16 14.47 -7.67
C ARG A 57 5.77 15.87 -7.52
N LYS A 58 5.70 16.47 -6.35
CA LYS A 58 6.23 17.82 -6.07
C LYS A 58 7.21 17.79 -4.91
N ILE A 59 8.42 18.30 -5.13
CA ILE A 59 9.42 18.44 -4.06
C ILE A 59 8.93 19.33 -2.91
N SER A 60 8.09 20.32 -3.19
CA SER A 60 7.51 21.20 -2.17
C SER A 60 6.61 20.49 -1.15
N ASN A 61 6.16 19.27 -1.45
CA ASN A 61 5.35 18.45 -0.55
C ASN A 61 6.20 17.56 0.35
N ILE A 62 7.54 17.56 0.17
CA ILE A 62 8.47 16.76 0.95
C ILE A 62 8.99 17.62 2.11
N ASP A 63 8.47 17.36 3.31
CA ASP A 63 8.97 17.99 4.53
C ASP A 63 9.98 17.07 5.23
N PRO A 64 11.29 17.41 5.21
CA PRO A 64 12.32 16.57 5.82
C PRO A 64 12.21 16.51 7.35
N PHE A 65 11.61 17.51 7.99
CA PHE A 65 11.43 17.50 9.44
C PHE A 65 10.41 16.47 9.88
N ILE A 66 9.32 16.29 9.12
CA ILE A 66 8.32 15.24 9.38
C ILE A 66 8.98 13.86 9.29
N VAL A 67 9.74 13.61 8.21
CA VAL A 67 10.39 12.30 7.99
C VAL A 67 11.41 11.99 9.08
N ALA A 68 12.24 12.98 9.45
CA ALA A 68 13.21 12.85 10.53
C ALA A 68 12.53 12.63 11.90
N GLU A 69 11.45 13.38 12.19
CA GLU A 69 10.70 13.24 13.43
C GLU A 69 10.10 11.85 13.57
N GLU A 70 9.38 11.41 12.56
CA GLU A 70 8.69 10.11 12.56
C GLU A 70 9.67 8.94 12.68
N SER A 71 10.73 8.91 11.86
CA SER A 71 11.70 7.81 11.85
C SER A 71 12.47 7.71 13.16
N VAL A 72 13.02 8.82 13.66
CA VAL A 72 13.79 8.84 14.92
C VAL A 72 12.88 8.54 16.11
N SER A 73 11.70 9.15 16.20
CA SER A 73 10.78 8.91 17.31
C SER A 73 10.32 7.45 17.36
N LYS A 74 10.01 6.84 16.21
CA LYS A 74 9.66 5.40 16.15
C LYS A 74 10.82 4.52 16.60
N CYS A 75 12.06 4.81 16.19
CA CYS A 75 13.25 4.08 16.61
C CYS A 75 13.44 4.16 18.13
N VAL A 76 13.45 5.37 18.68
CA VAL A 76 13.62 5.61 20.13
C VAL A 76 12.53 4.95 20.94
N ASN A 77 11.28 5.08 20.50
CA ASN A 77 10.13 4.46 21.17
C ASN A 77 10.11 2.92 21.02
N SER A 78 10.92 2.36 20.12
CA SER A 78 11.07 0.90 19.93
C SER A 78 12.12 0.27 20.85
N ARG A 79 12.75 1.04 21.75
CA ARG A 79 13.69 0.52 22.75
C ARG A 79 13.02 -0.41 23.73
N ASN A 80 13.70 -1.51 24.10
CA ASN A 80 13.24 -2.53 25.04
C ASN A 80 11.89 -3.17 24.64
N PRO A 81 11.79 -3.72 23.42
CA PRO A 81 10.56 -4.32 22.93
C PRO A 81 10.16 -5.54 23.76
N VAL A 82 8.86 -5.73 23.92
CA VAL A 82 8.27 -6.91 24.57
C VAL A 82 7.89 -7.95 23.53
N GLU A 83 7.90 -9.20 23.94
CA GLU A 83 7.42 -10.31 23.12
C GLU A 83 5.89 -10.40 23.19
N LEU A 84 5.25 -10.53 22.04
CA LEU A 84 3.81 -10.76 21.95
C LEU A 84 3.53 -12.19 21.49
N LYS A 85 2.56 -12.83 22.12
CA LYS A 85 2.15 -14.20 21.73
C LYS A 85 1.48 -14.20 20.36
N PRO A 86 1.67 -15.27 19.57
CA PRO A 86 0.86 -15.46 18.36
C PRO A 86 -0.63 -15.39 18.68
N GLY A 87 -1.40 -14.80 17.77
CA GLY A 87 -2.83 -14.59 17.99
C GLY A 87 -3.45 -13.66 16.98
N THR A 88 -4.71 -13.36 17.19
CA THR A 88 -5.46 -12.39 16.39
C THR A 88 -5.66 -11.12 17.20
N TYR A 89 -5.38 -9.98 16.60
CA TYR A 89 -5.40 -8.69 17.28
C TYR A 89 -6.13 -7.65 16.44
N THR A 90 -6.73 -6.67 17.11
CA THR A 90 -7.12 -5.41 16.48
C THR A 90 -5.88 -4.61 16.19
N ILE A 91 -5.77 -4.07 14.98
CA ILE A 91 -4.60 -3.29 14.57
C ILE A 91 -4.97 -1.92 14.02
N ILE A 92 -4.05 -0.97 14.17
CA ILE A 92 -3.92 0.18 13.28
C ILE A 92 -2.77 -0.12 12.31
N LEU A 93 -3.05 -0.04 11.01
CA LEU A 93 -2.05 -0.17 9.97
C LEU A 93 -1.89 1.20 9.30
N GLU A 94 -0.67 1.78 9.38
CA GLU A 94 -0.36 3.05 8.72
C GLU A 94 -0.40 2.93 7.18
N PRO A 95 -0.48 4.07 6.45
CA PRO A 95 -0.58 4.06 4.99
C PRO A 95 0.48 3.21 4.28
N HIS A 96 1.73 3.17 4.78
CA HIS A 96 2.77 2.34 4.18
C HIS A 96 2.47 0.83 4.25
N GLY A 97 1.89 0.36 5.34
CA GLY A 97 1.46 -1.02 5.46
C GLY A 97 0.19 -1.31 4.65
N VAL A 98 -0.74 -0.35 4.61
CA VAL A 98 -1.96 -0.43 3.79
C VAL A 98 -1.61 -0.46 2.30
N ALA A 99 -0.64 0.34 1.88
CA ALA A 99 -0.18 0.36 0.50
C ALA A 99 0.28 -1.03 0.03
N GLN A 100 1.08 -1.73 0.83
CA GLN A 100 1.51 -3.08 0.50
C GLN A 100 0.35 -4.07 0.44
N LEU A 101 -0.61 -3.97 1.36
CA LEU A 101 -1.81 -4.81 1.34
C LEU A 101 -2.61 -4.60 0.05
N ILE A 102 -2.87 -3.34 -0.33
CA ILE A 102 -3.63 -2.99 -1.54
C ILE A 102 -2.85 -3.35 -2.81
N GLU A 103 -1.55 -3.06 -2.85
CA GLU A 103 -0.68 -3.37 -3.98
C GLU A 103 -0.74 -4.85 -4.32
N PHE A 104 -0.44 -5.73 -3.34
CA PHE A 104 -0.46 -7.18 -3.56
C PHE A 104 -1.85 -7.70 -3.92
N LEU A 105 -2.90 -7.21 -3.27
CA LEU A 105 -4.26 -7.61 -3.58
C LEU A 105 -4.67 -7.22 -5.00
N CYS A 106 -4.45 -5.96 -5.39
CA CYS A 106 -4.96 -5.44 -6.65
C CYS A 106 -4.15 -5.90 -7.86
N LEU A 107 -2.82 -5.96 -7.76
CA LEU A 107 -1.97 -6.43 -8.86
C LEU A 107 -2.29 -7.86 -9.26
N GLN A 108 -2.54 -8.74 -8.30
CA GLN A 108 -2.78 -10.15 -8.53
C GLN A 108 -4.25 -10.48 -8.85
N ASN A 109 -5.18 -9.58 -8.58
CA ASN A 109 -6.60 -9.97 -8.65
C ASN A 109 -7.45 -9.05 -9.53
N PHE A 110 -7.03 -7.80 -9.79
CA PHE A 110 -7.86 -6.85 -10.52
C PHE A 110 -7.35 -6.54 -11.94
N ASN A 111 -6.53 -7.43 -12.49
CA ASN A 111 -6.16 -7.41 -13.89
C ASN A 111 -6.92 -8.47 -14.69
N ALA A 112 -7.32 -8.14 -15.90
CA ALA A 112 -8.13 -9.03 -16.74
C ALA A 112 -7.42 -10.31 -17.18
N LYS A 113 -6.07 -10.36 -17.15
CA LYS A 113 -5.34 -11.58 -17.52
C LYS A 113 -5.48 -12.65 -16.46
N ASP A 114 -5.26 -12.31 -15.18
CA ASP A 114 -5.41 -13.27 -14.09
C ASP A 114 -6.88 -13.69 -13.90
N TYR A 115 -7.82 -12.78 -14.19
CA TYR A 115 -9.25 -13.12 -14.23
C TYR A 115 -9.58 -14.17 -15.31
N LEU A 116 -9.04 -14.01 -16.53
CA LEU A 116 -9.20 -14.93 -17.66
C LEU A 116 -8.53 -16.29 -17.40
N ASP A 117 -7.40 -16.30 -16.71
CA ASP A 117 -6.65 -17.50 -16.34
C ASP A 117 -7.24 -18.22 -15.11
N GLU A 118 -8.33 -17.70 -14.56
CA GLU A 118 -8.99 -18.21 -13.35
C GLU A 118 -8.06 -18.25 -12.12
N SER A 119 -7.00 -17.44 -12.13
CA SER A 119 -6.02 -17.32 -11.05
C SER A 119 -6.31 -16.18 -10.07
N SER A 120 -7.39 -15.43 -10.30
CA SER A 120 -7.84 -14.32 -9.45
C SER A 120 -8.90 -14.75 -8.43
N CYS A 121 -8.80 -14.21 -7.21
CA CYS A 121 -9.81 -14.41 -6.16
C CYS A 121 -11.19 -13.85 -6.52
N ILE A 122 -11.29 -12.96 -7.51
CA ILE A 122 -12.55 -12.34 -7.97
C ILE A 122 -13.10 -13.00 -9.24
N THR A 123 -12.49 -14.07 -9.73
CA THR A 123 -13.02 -14.83 -10.88
C THR A 123 -14.47 -15.25 -10.60
N GLY A 124 -15.39 -14.86 -11.49
CA GLY A 124 -16.82 -15.08 -11.33
C GLY A 124 -17.50 -14.22 -10.26
N LYS A 125 -16.82 -13.27 -9.65
CA LYS A 125 -17.36 -12.42 -8.56
C LYS A 125 -17.51 -10.93 -8.91
N LEU A 126 -17.32 -10.55 -10.16
CA LEU A 126 -17.63 -9.17 -10.58
C LEU A 126 -19.14 -8.87 -10.32
N GLY A 127 -19.40 -7.70 -9.75
CA GLY A 127 -20.72 -7.29 -9.28
C GLY A 127 -21.12 -7.85 -7.90
N HIS A 128 -20.29 -8.66 -7.26
CA HIS A 128 -20.57 -9.23 -5.95
C HIS A 128 -19.74 -8.55 -4.85
N LYS A 129 -20.29 -8.57 -3.64
CA LYS A 129 -19.61 -8.08 -2.44
C LYS A 129 -18.43 -9.01 -2.08
N ILE A 130 -17.24 -8.43 -1.96
CA ILE A 130 -15.99 -9.14 -1.65
C ILE A 130 -15.29 -8.60 -0.40
N THR A 131 -15.62 -7.40 0.06
CA THR A 131 -15.04 -6.77 1.23
C THR A 131 -16.06 -5.87 1.96
N GLY A 132 -15.63 -5.16 3.00
CA GLY A 132 -16.48 -4.23 3.76
C GLY A 132 -17.04 -3.10 2.88
N GLU A 133 -18.26 -2.63 3.17
CA GLU A 133 -18.96 -1.58 2.40
C GLU A 133 -18.24 -0.22 2.45
N ASN A 134 -17.38 -0.03 3.43
CA ASN A 134 -16.55 1.16 3.60
C ASN A 134 -15.29 1.16 2.72
N ILE A 135 -15.06 0.11 1.92
CA ILE A 135 -13.88 -0.02 1.07
C ILE A 135 -14.21 0.35 -0.37
N SER A 136 -13.50 1.38 -0.88
CA SER A 136 -13.49 1.74 -2.31
C SER A 136 -12.06 1.93 -2.78
N ILE A 137 -11.69 1.23 -3.87
CA ILE A 137 -10.35 1.24 -4.46
C ILE A 137 -10.47 1.49 -5.96
N TYR A 138 -9.62 2.37 -6.45
CA TYR A 138 -9.56 2.78 -7.85
C TYR A 138 -8.15 2.57 -8.42
N ASN A 139 -8.07 2.35 -9.71
CA ASN A 139 -6.90 2.66 -10.49
C ASN A 139 -7.15 4.01 -11.18
N ASP A 140 -6.64 5.10 -10.58
CA ASP A 140 -6.90 6.48 -11.03
C ASP A 140 -5.62 7.14 -11.53
N PRO A 141 -5.41 7.16 -12.87
CA PRO A 141 -4.22 7.76 -13.47
C PRO A 141 -4.20 9.29 -13.44
N PHE A 142 -5.24 9.94 -12.94
CA PHE A 142 -5.39 11.39 -12.90
C PHE A 142 -5.38 11.95 -11.48
N GLU A 143 -5.26 11.08 -10.47
CA GLU A 143 -5.18 11.51 -9.06
C GLU A 143 -3.94 12.37 -8.83
N LEU A 144 -4.17 13.64 -8.42
CA LEU A 144 -3.11 14.64 -8.34
C LEU A 144 -2.20 14.46 -7.12
N ASP A 145 -2.68 13.82 -6.07
CA ASP A 145 -1.87 13.45 -4.90
C ASP A 145 -1.18 12.09 -5.09
N GLY A 146 -1.49 11.41 -6.21
CA GLY A 146 -0.79 10.22 -6.70
C GLY A 146 0.36 10.55 -7.64
N LEU A 147 0.71 9.60 -8.50
CA LEU A 147 1.65 9.75 -9.61
C LEU A 147 0.90 9.60 -10.94
N PRO A 148 0.39 10.70 -11.51
CA PRO A 148 -0.40 10.68 -12.73
C PRO A 148 0.35 10.12 -13.95
N ALA A 149 -0.37 9.34 -14.77
CA ALA A 149 0.16 8.74 -16.00
C ALA A 149 -0.93 8.74 -17.09
N PRO A 150 -0.86 9.64 -18.09
CA PRO A 150 -1.97 9.88 -19.01
C PRO A 150 -2.18 8.79 -20.07
N PHE A 151 -1.19 7.96 -20.33
CA PHE A 151 -1.27 6.84 -21.29
C PHE A 151 -0.43 5.65 -20.81
N ASP A 152 -0.69 4.50 -21.41
CA ASP A 152 0.02 3.25 -21.12
C ASP A 152 1.14 2.99 -22.15
N MET A 153 1.80 1.84 -22.04
CA MET A 153 2.91 1.46 -22.92
C MET A 153 2.49 1.03 -24.34
N GLU A 154 1.19 0.96 -24.63
CA GLU A 154 0.65 0.90 -26.01
C GLU A 154 0.43 2.31 -26.59
N GLY A 155 0.58 3.36 -25.77
CA GLY A 155 0.27 4.75 -26.12
C GLY A 155 -1.23 5.05 -26.05
N LEU A 156 -2.03 4.16 -25.46
CA LEU A 156 -3.46 4.36 -25.30
C LEU A 156 -3.75 5.23 -24.07
N PRO A 157 -4.72 6.15 -24.16
CA PRO A 157 -5.14 6.94 -23.03
C PRO A 157 -5.59 6.05 -21.85
N LYS A 158 -5.03 6.29 -20.67
CA LYS A 158 -5.49 5.65 -19.46
C LYS A 158 -6.87 6.17 -19.06
N LYS A 159 -7.65 5.32 -18.39
CA LYS A 159 -8.95 5.67 -17.84
C LYS A 159 -8.96 5.35 -16.34
N LYS A 160 -9.75 6.09 -15.58
CA LYS A 160 -10.08 5.71 -14.20
C LYS A 160 -10.88 4.42 -14.24
N VAL A 161 -10.41 3.42 -13.51
CA VAL A 161 -11.07 2.12 -13.34
C VAL A 161 -11.46 1.96 -11.89
N THR A 162 -12.73 1.76 -11.62
CA THR A 162 -13.21 1.44 -10.27
C THR A 162 -13.04 -0.04 -10.03
N LEU A 163 -12.06 -0.44 -9.23
CA LEU A 163 -11.77 -1.85 -8.93
C LEU A 163 -12.74 -2.39 -7.89
N ILE A 164 -12.87 -1.67 -6.77
CA ILE A 164 -13.83 -1.98 -5.71
C ILE A 164 -14.63 -0.71 -5.43
N LYS A 165 -15.95 -0.83 -5.35
CA LYS A 165 -16.84 0.26 -4.93
C LYS A 165 -17.78 -0.22 -3.83
N ASN A 166 -17.70 0.41 -2.67
CA ASN A 166 -18.49 0.05 -1.48
C ASN A 166 -18.46 -1.47 -1.20
N GLY A 167 -17.26 -2.06 -1.26
CA GLY A 167 -17.04 -3.48 -1.03
C GLY A 167 -17.39 -4.42 -2.18
N ILE A 168 -17.89 -3.92 -3.29
CA ILE A 168 -18.29 -4.72 -4.47
C ILE A 168 -17.15 -4.72 -5.48
N ALA A 169 -16.73 -5.91 -5.97
CA ALA A 169 -15.82 -6.04 -7.11
C ALA A 169 -16.49 -5.49 -8.35
N ASN A 170 -15.95 -4.41 -8.94
CA ASN A 170 -16.67 -3.64 -9.95
C ASN A 170 -16.09 -3.85 -11.35
N ASP A 171 -14.80 -3.66 -11.55
CA ASP A 171 -14.18 -3.70 -12.88
C ASP A 171 -12.72 -4.17 -12.81
N LEU A 172 -12.14 -4.41 -13.99
CA LEU A 172 -10.78 -4.90 -14.19
C LEU A 172 -9.96 -3.92 -15.01
N THR A 173 -8.64 -3.93 -14.83
CA THR A 173 -7.74 -3.27 -15.76
C THR A 173 -7.56 -4.11 -17.03
N HIS A 174 -7.52 -3.42 -18.18
CA HIS A 174 -7.38 -4.02 -19.49
C HIS A 174 -6.26 -3.35 -20.30
N ASN A 175 -5.54 -4.14 -21.07
CA ASN A 175 -4.76 -3.73 -22.24
C ASN A 175 -5.49 -4.16 -23.52
N SER A 176 -4.92 -3.90 -24.69
CA SER A 176 -5.54 -4.29 -25.97
C SER A 176 -5.73 -5.80 -26.11
N TYR A 177 -4.79 -6.60 -25.57
CA TYR A 177 -4.85 -8.06 -25.62
C TYR A 177 -6.05 -8.63 -24.83
N THR A 178 -6.19 -8.28 -23.57
CA THR A 178 -7.28 -8.77 -22.73
C THR A 178 -8.62 -8.19 -23.13
N ALA A 179 -8.64 -6.91 -23.57
CA ALA A 179 -9.85 -6.27 -24.07
C ALA A 179 -10.41 -6.97 -25.30
N ASN A 180 -9.54 -7.38 -26.23
CA ASN A 180 -9.96 -8.14 -27.42
C ASN A 180 -10.59 -9.49 -27.06
N ILE A 181 -9.98 -10.23 -26.12
CA ILE A 181 -10.53 -11.54 -25.66
C ILE A 181 -11.89 -11.35 -24.99
N MET A 182 -12.03 -10.37 -24.10
CA MET A 182 -13.25 -10.11 -23.37
C MET A 182 -14.28 -9.27 -24.14
N LYS A 183 -14.01 -8.93 -25.41
CA LYS A 183 -14.86 -8.10 -26.29
C LYS A 183 -15.26 -6.78 -25.66
N THR A 184 -14.30 -6.13 -25.02
CA THR A 184 -14.43 -4.81 -24.40
C THR A 184 -13.38 -3.84 -24.97
N VAL A 185 -13.23 -2.67 -24.39
CA VAL A 185 -12.26 -1.65 -24.79
C VAL A 185 -11.15 -1.57 -23.75
N SER A 186 -9.90 -1.49 -24.21
CA SER A 186 -8.76 -1.23 -23.32
C SER A 186 -8.99 0.05 -22.50
N ASN A 187 -8.65 -0.01 -21.24
CA ASN A 187 -8.66 1.14 -20.33
C ASN A 187 -7.23 1.65 -20.02
N GLY A 188 -6.26 1.26 -20.89
CA GLY A 188 -4.92 1.83 -20.88
C GLY A 188 -4.04 1.35 -19.72
N ASN A 189 -3.87 0.04 -19.56
CA ASN A 189 -3.08 -0.50 -18.46
C ASN A 189 -1.96 -1.45 -18.91
N GLN A 190 -1.47 -1.29 -20.13
CA GLN A 190 -0.28 -2.00 -20.59
C GLN A 190 0.99 -1.46 -19.90
N ILE A 191 1.80 -2.34 -19.33
CA ILE A 191 2.99 -1.97 -18.54
C ILE A 191 4.32 -2.10 -19.30
N GLY A 192 4.32 -2.69 -20.48
CA GLY A 192 5.51 -2.86 -21.33
C GLY A 192 5.22 -3.68 -22.57
N PRO A 193 6.07 -3.62 -23.60
CA PRO A 193 5.77 -4.13 -24.94
C PRO A 193 5.57 -5.66 -24.99
N THR A 194 6.12 -6.41 -24.05
CA THR A 194 6.07 -7.87 -24.03
C THR A 194 5.13 -8.45 -22.94
N TYR A 195 4.65 -7.60 -22.05
CA TYR A 195 3.78 -8.05 -20.95
C TYR A 195 2.33 -8.19 -21.43
N LYS A 196 1.71 -9.32 -21.08
CA LYS A 196 0.28 -9.56 -21.37
C LYS A 196 -0.65 -9.17 -20.23
N VAL A 197 -0.10 -8.86 -19.07
CA VAL A 197 -0.85 -8.53 -17.85
C VAL A 197 -1.04 -7.03 -17.74
N PRO A 198 -2.28 -6.53 -17.70
CA PRO A 198 -2.59 -5.12 -17.54
C PRO A 198 -2.65 -4.73 -16.05
N TYR A 199 -1.51 -4.48 -15.41
CA TYR A 199 -1.47 -4.15 -13.99
C TYR A 199 -2.05 -2.76 -13.65
N PRO A 200 -2.83 -2.64 -12.56
CA PRO A 200 -3.31 -1.37 -12.03
C PRO A 200 -2.19 -0.65 -11.27
N LEU A 201 -1.45 0.24 -11.92
CA LEU A 201 -0.29 0.92 -11.33
C LEU A 201 -0.59 2.33 -10.78
N ASN A 202 -1.84 2.79 -10.80
CA ASN A 202 -2.26 4.08 -10.26
C ASN A 202 -3.30 3.88 -9.15
N LEU A 203 -2.94 3.06 -8.16
CA LEU A 203 -3.86 2.64 -7.11
C LEU A 203 -4.14 3.76 -6.10
N THR A 204 -5.43 3.96 -5.82
CA THR A 204 -5.92 4.90 -4.81
C THR A 204 -7.04 4.25 -4.00
N MET A 205 -6.93 4.28 -2.67
CA MET A 205 -8.01 3.91 -1.77
C MET A 205 -8.66 5.16 -1.19
N GLU A 206 -9.97 5.22 -1.19
CA GLU A 206 -10.75 6.35 -0.68
C GLU A 206 -10.49 6.60 0.82
N ALA A 207 -10.29 7.87 1.20
CA ALA A 207 -10.12 8.26 2.60
C ALA A 207 -11.45 8.18 3.35
N GLY A 208 -11.37 7.96 4.66
CA GLY A 208 -12.52 8.01 5.56
C GLY A 208 -12.67 9.38 6.23
N SER A 209 -13.27 9.37 7.41
CA SER A 209 -13.57 10.59 8.18
C SER A 209 -12.95 10.61 9.59
N ASN A 210 -12.14 9.61 9.95
CA ASN A 210 -11.62 9.48 11.30
C ASN A 210 -10.20 10.05 11.40
N SER A 211 -9.89 10.79 12.46
CA SER A 211 -8.49 11.11 12.74
C SER A 211 -7.76 9.88 13.29
N LEU A 212 -6.44 9.81 13.10
CA LEU A 212 -5.63 8.70 13.61
C LEU A 212 -5.73 8.58 15.12
N GLU A 213 -5.76 9.71 15.84
CA GLU A 213 -5.91 9.76 17.29
C GLU A 213 -7.23 9.14 17.74
N LYS A 214 -8.35 9.43 17.03
CA LYS A 214 -9.65 8.84 17.31
C LYS A 214 -9.65 7.34 17.05
N MET A 215 -8.97 6.89 16.00
CA MET A 215 -8.82 5.47 15.70
C MET A 215 -8.06 4.75 16.81
N ILE A 216 -6.92 5.30 17.27
CA ILE A 216 -6.13 4.75 18.38
C ILE A 216 -6.95 4.76 19.67
N ALA A 217 -7.61 5.86 20.01
CA ALA A 217 -8.43 6.01 21.22
C ALA A 217 -9.60 5.01 21.30
N SER A 218 -10.04 4.46 20.16
CA SER A 218 -11.12 3.48 20.07
C SER A 218 -10.69 2.02 20.35
N ILE A 219 -9.40 1.78 20.66
CA ILE A 219 -8.84 0.43 20.86
C ILE A 219 -8.47 0.24 22.33
N GLU A 220 -9.10 -0.71 23.00
CA GLU A 220 -8.74 -1.09 24.36
C GLU A 220 -7.44 -1.88 24.39
N ASN A 221 -7.30 -2.91 23.54
CA ASN A 221 -6.10 -3.72 23.36
C ASN A 221 -5.86 -4.00 21.89
N GLY A 222 -4.71 -3.62 21.37
CA GLY A 222 -4.37 -3.79 19.95
C GLY A 222 -2.92 -3.48 19.64
N ILE A 223 -2.62 -3.38 18.35
CA ILE A 223 -1.27 -3.17 17.86
C ILE A 223 -1.27 -2.03 16.82
N TYR A 224 -0.32 -1.13 16.95
CA TYR A 224 -0.01 -0.09 15.97
C TYR A 224 1.16 -0.54 15.11
N ILE A 225 1.02 -0.49 13.78
CA ILE A 225 1.97 -1.02 12.82
C ILE A 225 2.28 0.05 11.78
N THR A 226 3.57 0.38 11.62
CA THR A 226 4.03 1.37 10.65
C THR A 226 4.00 0.82 9.24
N ARG A 227 4.58 -0.36 8.99
CA ARG A 227 4.60 -0.99 7.67
C ARG A 227 4.67 -2.51 7.74
N LEU A 228 4.31 -3.14 6.65
CA LEU A 228 4.61 -4.55 6.39
C LEU A 228 5.94 -4.63 5.64
N ASN A 229 6.61 -5.75 5.72
CA ASN A 229 7.89 -5.96 5.05
C ASN A 229 8.02 -7.42 4.64
N TYR A 230 8.75 -7.66 3.56
CA TYR A 230 8.97 -9.00 3.04
C TYR A 230 7.67 -9.77 2.78
N VAL A 231 6.67 -9.05 2.24
CA VAL A 231 5.37 -9.63 1.90
C VAL A 231 5.54 -10.60 0.74
N ASN A 232 5.03 -11.81 0.90
CA ASN A 232 5.06 -12.85 -0.11
C ASN A 232 3.70 -13.54 -0.22
N VAL A 233 3.37 -13.97 -1.43
CA VAL A 233 2.15 -14.71 -1.72
C VAL A 233 2.29 -16.15 -1.27
N VAL A 234 1.31 -16.65 -0.52
CA VAL A 234 1.18 -18.05 -0.10
C VAL A 234 0.08 -18.74 -0.91
N ASP A 235 -1.06 -18.09 -1.05
CA ASP A 235 -2.20 -18.59 -1.83
C ASP A 235 -2.89 -17.41 -2.51
N PRO A 236 -2.71 -17.21 -3.82
CA PRO A 236 -3.27 -16.08 -4.55
C PRO A 236 -4.81 -16.10 -4.61
N ILE A 237 -5.43 -17.28 -4.73
CA ILE A 237 -6.89 -17.42 -4.81
C ILE A 237 -7.58 -17.05 -3.50
N ASN A 238 -7.01 -17.44 -2.36
CA ASN A 238 -7.51 -17.08 -1.04
C ASN A 238 -6.89 -15.78 -0.52
N THR A 239 -6.08 -15.09 -1.33
CA THR A 239 -5.37 -13.85 -1.00
C THR A 239 -4.51 -13.96 0.27
N ILE A 240 -3.97 -15.17 0.54
CA ILE A 240 -3.15 -15.41 1.72
C ILE A 240 -1.73 -14.94 1.44
N HIS A 241 -1.26 -14.03 2.29
CA HIS A 241 0.08 -13.48 2.26
C HIS A 241 0.78 -13.71 3.58
N THR A 242 2.09 -13.82 3.56
CA THR A 242 2.96 -13.86 4.74
C THR A 242 3.94 -12.70 4.69
N GLY A 243 4.41 -12.26 5.84
CA GLY A 243 5.39 -11.17 5.96
C GLY A 243 5.67 -10.84 7.43
N LEU A 244 6.28 -9.69 7.63
CA LEU A 244 6.66 -9.17 8.94
C LEU A 244 6.13 -7.74 9.13
N THR A 245 5.84 -7.35 10.37
CA THR A 245 5.75 -5.92 10.71
C THR A 245 7.14 -5.33 10.81
N ARG A 246 7.32 -4.04 10.49
CA ARG A 246 8.62 -3.38 10.52
C ARG A 246 8.52 -1.86 10.66
N GLY A 247 9.64 -1.21 11.08
CA GLY A 247 9.76 0.24 11.15
C GLY A 247 9.00 0.91 12.28
N GLY A 248 8.60 0.15 13.29
CA GLY A 248 7.83 0.53 14.46
C GLY A 248 6.56 -0.31 14.61
N THR A 249 6.53 -1.13 15.67
CA THR A 249 5.38 -1.95 16.07
C THR A 249 5.16 -1.74 17.55
N PHE A 250 3.94 -1.33 17.94
CA PHE A 250 3.66 -0.91 19.30
C PHE A 250 2.34 -1.48 19.80
N MET A 251 2.25 -1.76 21.11
CA MET A 251 0.97 -2.04 21.75
C MET A 251 0.10 -0.78 21.80
N ILE A 252 -1.20 -0.98 21.65
CA ILE A 252 -2.23 -0.01 22.04
C ILE A 252 -2.94 -0.58 23.25
N GLU A 253 -2.89 0.13 24.38
CA GLU A 253 -3.57 -0.22 25.62
C GLU A 253 -4.41 0.95 26.10
N ASN A 254 -5.71 0.74 26.31
CA ASN A 254 -6.66 1.78 26.77
C ASN A 254 -6.61 3.05 25.90
N GLY A 255 -6.61 2.90 24.58
CA GLY A 255 -6.63 4.01 23.65
C GLY A 255 -5.32 4.78 23.50
N LYS A 256 -4.18 4.23 23.93
CA LYS A 256 -2.87 4.88 23.86
C LYS A 256 -1.81 3.92 23.34
N ILE A 257 -0.88 4.43 22.54
CA ILE A 257 0.34 3.69 22.18
C ILE A 257 1.22 3.61 23.44
N THR A 258 1.66 2.41 23.79
CA THR A 258 2.36 2.15 25.06
C THR A 258 3.72 1.52 24.86
N LYS A 259 3.80 0.20 24.72
CA LYS A 259 5.05 -0.57 24.71
C LYS A 259 5.45 -0.94 23.29
N PRO A 260 6.73 -0.87 22.94
CA PRO A 260 7.20 -1.45 21.69
C PRO A 260 7.12 -2.98 21.71
N VAL A 261 6.90 -3.56 20.55
CA VAL A 261 6.81 -5.00 20.33
C VAL A 261 7.87 -5.42 19.31
N TYR A 262 8.48 -6.60 19.50
CA TYR A 262 9.29 -7.20 18.44
C TYR A 262 8.49 -7.35 17.15
N ASN A 263 9.15 -7.29 16.00
CA ASN A 263 8.48 -7.46 14.72
C ASN A 263 7.69 -8.77 14.71
N LEU A 264 6.47 -8.71 14.22
CA LEU A 264 5.54 -9.82 14.22
C LEU A 264 5.46 -10.45 12.83
N ARG A 265 5.53 -11.78 12.77
CA ARG A 265 5.23 -12.54 11.55
C ARG A 265 3.73 -12.69 11.41
N PHE A 266 3.21 -12.39 10.23
CA PHE A 266 1.81 -12.66 9.91
C PHE A 266 1.68 -13.69 8.78
N THR A 267 0.54 -14.36 8.75
CA THR A 267 0.01 -15.09 7.59
C THR A 267 -1.49 -14.86 7.60
N GLU A 268 -1.96 -14.01 6.67
CA GLU A 268 -3.34 -13.50 6.68
C GLU A 268 -3.88 -13.37 5.25
N SER A 269 -5.19 -13.51 5.11
CA SER A 269 -5.90 -13.17 3.88
C SER A 269 -6.13 -11.67 3.80
N PHE A 270 -5.55 -11.00 2.81
CA PHE A 270 -5.70 -9.56 2.65
C PHE A 270 -7.15 -9.14 2.35
N LEU A 271 -7.89 -9.97 1.62
CA LEU A 271 -9.32 -9.72 1.39
C LEU A 271 -10.13 -9.83 2.69
N LYS A 272 -9.81 -10.84 3.54
CA LYS A 272 -10.43 -10.97 4.86
C LYS A 272 -10.06 -9.78 5.76
N ALA A 273 -8.80 -9.34 5.74
CA ALA A 273 -8.37 -8.17 6.51
C ALA A 273 -9.17 -6.91 6.11
N LEU A 274 -9.44 -6.70 4.81
CA LEU A 274 -10.28 -5.58 4.34
C LEU A 274 -11.76 -5.72 4.76
N ASN A 275 -12.29 -6.93 4.95
CA ASN A 275 -13.63 -7.13 5.52
C ASN A 275 -13.73 -6.73 7.00
N GLU A 276 -12.61 -6.79 7.72
CA GLU A 276 -12.51 -6.46 9.14
C GLU A 276 -12.20 -4.97 9.40
N VAL A 277 -12.16 -4.13 8.35
CA VAL A 277 -11.91 -2.70 8.51
C VAL A 277 -13.12 -2.01 9.12
N SER A 278 -12.92 -1.42 10.29
CA SER A 278 -13.96 -0.70 11.02
C SER A 278 -13.83 0.84 10.98
N MET A 279 -12.61 1.35 10.80
CA MET A 279 -12.38 2.79 10.66
C MET A 279 -11.28 3.05 9.61
N ILE A 280 -11.42 4.17 8.92
CA ILE A 280 -10.51 4.62 7.86
C ILE A 280 -10.11 6.07 8.19
N SER A 281 -8.83 6.40 8.08
CA SER A 281 -8.35 7.74 8.38
C SER A 281 -8.81 8.78 7.35
N ASN A 282 -8.86 10.03 7.80
CA ASN A 282 -9.22 11.18 6.98
C ASN A 282 -8.03 11.79 6.21
N TYR A 283 -6.86 11.16 6.27
CA TYR A 283 -5.68 11.53 5.49
C TYR A 283 -5.18 10.35 4.69
N GLN A 284 -4.44 10.63 3.63
CA GLN A 284 -3.78 9.64 2.79
C GLN A 284 -2.30 9.96 2.66
N ARG A 285 -1.49 8.95 2.37
CA ARG A 285 -0.09 9.07 1.94
C ARG A 285 0.17 8.13 0.78
N LEU A 286 1.08 8.51 -0.10
CA LEU A 286 1.67 7.59 -1.05
C LEU A 286 2.63 6.64 -0.31
N GLY A 287 2.41 5.35 -0.46
CA GLY A 287 3.26 4.28 0.06
C GLY A 287 3.38 3.16 -0.96
N GLY A 288 4.18 2.15 -0.67
CA GLY A 288 4.46 1.02 -1.55
C GLY A 288 5.96 0.90 -1.85
N GLU A 289 6.44 -0.32 -1.98
CA GLU A 289 7.88 -0.58 -2.12
C GLU A 289 8.21 -1.46 -3.34
N PHE A 290 7.22 -2.15 -3.95
CA PHE A 290 7.52 -3.21 -4.92
C PHE A 290 7.27 -2.80 -6.37
N TYR A 291 6.02 -2.48 -6.75
CA TYR A 291 5.66 -2.29 -8.15
C TYR A 291 5.15 -0.89 -8.45
N ALA A 292 4.30 -0.35 -7.60
CA ALA A 292 3.73 0.99 -7.79
C ALA A 292 3.32 1.61 -6.46
N PRO A 293 3.52 2.92 -6.28
CA PRO A 293 2.99 3.64 -5.14
C PRO A 293 1.46 3.60 -5.11
N VAL A 294 0.92 3.45 -3.91
CA VAL A 294 -0.52 3.45 -3.63
C VAL A 294 -0.86 4.65 -2.76
N LEU A 295 -1.78 5.48 -3.19
CA LEU A 295 -2.33 6.55 -2.36
C LEU A 295 -3.42 5.98 -1.45
N CYS A 296 -3.16 5.89 -0.16
CA CYS A 296 -4.08 5.24 0.77
C CYS A 296 -4.07 5.83 2.18
N PRO A 297 -5.20 5.65 2.91
CA PRO A 297 -5.34 6.04 4.32
C PRO A 297 -4.75 4.99 5.26
N ALA A 298 -4.68 5.31 6.56
CA ALA A 298 -4.50 4.32 7.62
C ALA A 298 -5.81 3.58 7.90
N LEU A 299 -5.72 2.32 8.30
CA LEU A 299 -6.86 1.44 8.58
C LEU A 299 -6.85 0.94 10.01
N LYS A 300 -8.02 0.93 10.66
CA LYS A 300 -8.29 0.08 11.84
C LYS A 300 -8.91 -1.22 11.37
N ILE A 301 -8.21 -2.33 11.59
CA ILE A 301 -8.63 -3.68 11.23
C ILE A 301 -8.91 -4.44 12.54
N ASN A 302 -10.13 -4.92 12.72
CA ASN A 302 -10.55 -5.54 13.98
C ASN A 302 -9.93 -6.91 14.24
N SER A 303 -9.53 -7.62 13.17
CA SER A 303 -9.02 -8.98 13.26
C SER A 303 -7.89 -9.17 12.25
N PHE A 304 -6.65 -9.26 12.74
CA PHE A 304 -5.47 -9.55 11.91
C PHE A 304 -4.61 -10.58 12.62
N LYS A 305 -4.22 -11.65 11.92
CA LYS A 305 -3.57 -12.82 12.51
C LYS A 305 -2.05 -12.74 12.43
N PHE A 306 -1.40 -12.85 13.60
CA PHE A 306 0.05 -13.02 13.72
C PHE A 306 0.39 -14.44 14.14
N THR A 307 1.42 -15.01 13.51
CA THR A 307 1.84 -16.40 13.66
C THR A 307 3.10 -16.58 14.50
N GLY A 308 3.79 -15.49 14.82
CA GLY A 308 5.00 -15.49 15.64
C GLY A 308 5.60 -14.11 15.80
N SER A 309 6.62 -14.01 16.65
CA SER A 309 7.51 -12.85 16.75
C SER A 309 8.86 -13.15 16.08
N ALA A 310 9.43 -12.17 15.39
CA ALA A 310 10.80 -12.22 14.90
C ALA A 310 11.67 -11.46 15.90
N LYS A 311 12.31 -12.18 16.82
CA LYS A 311 13.46 -11.63 17.53
C LYS A 311 14.55 -11.46 16.47
N SER A 312 15.00 -10.22 16.19
CA SER A 312 16.23 -10.03 15.45
C SER A 312 17.35 -10.55 16.32
N ASP A 313 17.90 -11.70 16.00
CA ASP A 313 19.23 -12.03 16.43
C ASP A 313 20.15 -10.96 15.79
N THR A 314 20.61 -10.04 16.60
CA THR A 314 21.62 -9.04 16.24
C THR A 314 22.97 -9.68 16.05
#